data_8fbc7320f83f3210e45db6e9a40352b5
#
_entry.id   8fbc7320f83f3210e45db6e9a40352b5
#
_cell.length_a   1.000
_cell.length_b   1.000
_cell.length_c   1.000
_cell.angle_alpha   90.00
_cell.angle_beta   90.00
_cell.angle_gamma   90.00
#
_symmetry.space_group_name_H-M   'P 1'
#
loop_
_entity.id
_entity.type
_entity.pdbx_description
1 polymer ?
#
loop_
_entity_poly.entity_id
_entity_poly.type
_entity_poly.pdbx_seq_one_letter_code
_entity_poly.pdbx_strand_id
1 'polypeptide(L)'
;MRLLPIAILSACLAASMAAAQVPTAPPATQAVLHDIAAAPSAERIEADIRKLVSFGTRHTLSETESDTRGIGAARRWIHAEFERISAQCGGCLEVIDVGDTISGEERIPDPTEVVSMLAIQRGTADPDRYVIMSGDIDSRVSDVMDFTSDSPGANDNAYGVAGTLEAARILSKHKFPGTIVYAALSGEEQGLFGGKIVAAK
;
A
#
# COMPACT_ATOMS: atom_id res chain seq x y z
N MET A 1 38.01 -72.10 -25.91
CA MET A 1 37.08 -70.92 -25.94
C MET A 1 37.05 -70.33 -24.54
N ARG A 2 37.75 -69.21 -24.35
CA ARG A 2 37.85 -68.54 -23.03
C ARG A 2 36.98 -67.28 -23.12
N LEU A 3 35.92 -67.17 -22.30
CA LEU A 3 35.07 -66.02 -22.17
C LEU A 3 35.73 -65.02 -21.16
N LEU A 4 35.99 -63.81 -21.62
CA LEU A 4 36.40 -62.68 -20.73
C LEU A 4 35.10 -62.03 -20.14
N PRO A 5 35.14 -61.66 -18.85
CA PRO A 5 34.04 -60.86 -18.30
C PRO A 5 34.24 -59.35 -18.59
N ILE A 6 33.18 -58.72 -19.06
CA ILE A 6 33.08 -57.25 -19.25
C ILE A 6 32.75 -56.65 -17.90
N ALA A 7 33.64 -55.83 -17.35
CA ALA A 7 33.37 -55.00 -16.16
C ALA A 7 32.70 -53.69 -16.59
N ILE A 8 31.47 -53.48 -16.15
CA ILE A 8 30.75 -52.25 -16.35
C ILE A 8 31.11 -51.27 -15.19
N LEU A 9 31.83 -50.21 -15.53
CA LEU A 9 32.20 -49.16 -14.63
C LEU A 9 31.07 -48.14 -14.55
N SER A 10 30.26 -48.17 -13.48
CA SER A 10 29.23 -47.14 -13.21
C SER A 10 29.90 -45.89 -12.59
N ALA A 11 30.01 -44.85 -13.39
CA ALA A 11 30.41 -43.54 -12.91
C ALA A 11 29.20 -42.78 -12.30
N CYS A 12 29.16 -42.69 -10.96
CA CYS A 12 28.20 -41.81 -10.28
C CYS A 12 28.66 -40.35 -10.43
N LEU A 13 27.97 -39.57 -11.25
CA LEU A 13 28.09 -38.10 -11.24
C LEU A 13 27.39 -37.57 -9.99
N ALA A 14 28.16 -37.17 -8.97
CA ALA A 14 27.63 -36.36 -7.87
C ALA A 14 27.54 -34.91 -8.35
N ALA A 15 26.31 -34.48 -8.68
CA ALA A 15 26.01 -33.06 -8.93
C ALA A 15 26.03 -32.31 -7.59
N SER A 16 27.10 -31.55 -7.32
CA SER A 16 27.13 -30.60 -6.21
C SER A 16 26.16 -29.47 -6.46
N MET A 17 25.03 -29.45 -5.75
CA MET A 17 24.18 -28.27 -5.67
C MET A 17 24.93 -27.18 -4.90
N ALA A 18 25.48 -26.21 -5.61
CA ALA A 18 25.94 -24.98 -4.97
C ALA A 18 24.71 -24.23 -4.46
N ALA A 19 24.51 -24.21 -3.15
CA ALA A 19 23.53 -23.36 -2.51
C ALA A 19 23.90 -21.89 -2.83
N ALA A 20 23.04 -21.19 -3.55
CA ALA A 20 23.20 -19.77 -3.79
C ALA A 20 23.19 -19.06 -2.43
N GLN A 21 24.32 -18.52 -2.02
CA GLN A 21 24.40 -17.69 -0.83
C GLN A 21 23.61 -16.41 -1.09
N VAL A 22 22.56 -16.19 -0.29
CA VAL A 22 21.86 -14.91 -0.26
C VAL A 22 22.87 -13.88 0.23
N PRO A 23 23.12 -12.79 -0.54
CA PRO A 23 24.05 -11.75 -0.09
C PRO A 23 23.57 -11.17 1.24
N THR A 24 24.37 -11.31 2.29
CA THR A 24 24.09 -10.63 3.56
C THR A 24 24.38 -9.14 3.37
N ALA A 25 23.39 -8.28 3.71
CA ALA A 25 23.56 -6.84 3.64
C ALA A 25 24.77 -6.38 4.47
N PRO A 26 25.52 -5.35 4.01
CA PRO A 26 26.61 -4.80 4.79
C PRO A 26 26.15 -4.32 6.18
N PRO A 27 27.00 -4.34 7.22
CA PRO A 27 26.65 -3.96 8.59
C PRO A 27 26.02 -2.56 8.72
N ALA A 28 26.47 -1.58 7.90
CA ALA A 28 25.89 -0.23 7.87
C ALA A 28 24.44 -0.21 7.39
N THR A 29 24.07 -1.06 6.44
CA THR A 29 22.69 -1.19 5.95
C THR A 29 21.80 -1.83 7.03
N GLN A 30 22.34 -2.72 7.85
CA GLN A 30 21.60 -3.31 8.97
C GLN A 30 21.26 -2.29 10.05
N ALA A 31 22.17 -1.36 10.40
CA ALA A 31 21.90 -0.29 11.36
C ALA A 31 20.73 0.60 10.91
N VAL A 32 20.74 1.03 9.65
CA VAL A 32 19.63 1.83 9.07
C VAL A 32 18.30 1.07 9.10
N LEU A 33 18.31 -0.23 8.81
CA LEU A 33 17.11 -1.06 8.87
C LEU A 33 16.57 -1.20 10.30
N HIS A 34 17.45 -1.30 11.29
CA HIS A 34 17.05 -1.30 12.71
C HIS A 34 16.40 0.04 13.11
N ASP A 35 16.98 1.17 12.70
CA ASP A 35 16.44 2.49 12.98
C ASP A 35 15.06 2.67 12.34
N ILE A 36 14.90 2.25 11.07
CA ILE A 36 13.62 2.26 10.37
C ILE A 36 12.58 1.39 11.09
N ALA A 37 12.97 0.17 11.51
CA ALA A 37 12.06 -0.76 12.19
C ALA A 37 11.65 -0.27 13.59
N ALA A 38 12.46 0.54 14.26
CA ALA A 38 12.20 1.10 15.56
C ALA A 38 11.45 2.45 15.52
N ALA A 39 11.28 3.05 14.33
CA ALA A 39 10.71 4.39 14.16
C ALA A 39 9.18 4.50 14.23
N PRO A 40 8.35 3.43 13.98
CA PRO A 40 6.90 3.54 14.03
C PRO A 40 6.41 4.00 15.42
N SER A 41 5.44 4.95 15.41
CA SER A 41 4.82 5.46 16.63
C SER A 41 3.38 4.98 16.74
N ALA A 42 3.10 4.25 17.81
CA ALA A 42 1.76 3.80 18.14
C ALA A 42 0.79 4.98 18.31
N GLU A 43 1.26 6.08 18.90
CA GLU A 43 0.47 7.29 19.14
C GLU A 43 0.06 7.97 17.83
N ARG A 44 0.97 8.05 16.84
CA ARG A 44 0.64 8.62 15.51
C ARG A 44 -0.35 7.73 14.75
N ILE A 45 -0.12 6.43 14.77
CA ILE A 45 -1.01 5.46 14.14
C ILE A 45 -2.41 5.52 14.76
N GLU A 46 -2.50 5.57 16.10
CA GLU A 46 -3.78 5.70 16.80
C GLU A 46 -4.47 7.02 16.46
N ALA A 47 -3.74 8.13 16.40
CA ALA A 47 -4.30 9.44 16.04
C ALA A 47 -4.88 9.44 14.60
N ASP A 48 -4.18 8.83 13.66
CA ASP A 48 -4.66 8.70 12.27
C ASP A 48 -5.91 7.83 12.19
N ILE A 49 -5.93 6.69 12.89
CA ILE A 49 -7.12 5.82 12.94
C ILE A 49 -8.30 6.58 13.52
N ARG A 50 -8.12 7.29 14.65
CA ARG A 50 -9.18 8.10 15.27
C ARG A 50 -9.68 9.19 14.33
N LYS A 51 -8.79 9.82 13.57
CA LYS A 51 -9.17 10.83 12.59
C LYS A 51 -10.01 10.22 11.47
N LEU A 52 -9.61 9.07 10.91
CA LEU A 52 -10.38 8.37 9.88
C LEU A 52 -11.76 7.93 10.39
N VAL A 53 -11.82 7.40 11.60
CA VAL A 53 -13.08 7.03 12.27
C VAL A 53 -13.99 8.24 12.48
N SER A 54 -13.44 9.43 12.74
CA SER A 54 -14.21 10.64 13.00
C SER A 54 -15.02 11.16 11.80
N PHE A 55 -14.76 10.65 10.60
CA PHE A 55 -15.58 10.96 9.42
C PHE A 55 -16.93 10.23 9.39
N GLY A 56 -17.26 9.44 10.40
CA GLY A 56 -18.52 8.72 10.58
C GLY A 56 -18.66 7.54 9.63
N THR A 57 -18.80 7.83 8.34
CA THR A 57 -18.71 6.81 7.27
C THR A 57 -17.63 7.23 6.28
N ARG A 58 -16.99 6.22 5.67
CA ARG A 58 -16.12 6.41 4.50
C ARG A 58 -16.56 5.50 3.36
N HIS A 59 -17.86 5.13 3.37
CA HIS A 59 -18.41 4.31 2.30
C HIS A 59 -18.17 4.95 0.92
N THR A 60 -17.81 4.17 -0.07
CA THR A 60 -17.47 4.63 -1.42
C THR A 60 -18.55 5.51 -2.03
N LEU A 61 -19.85 5.19 -1.77
CA LEU A 61 -21.02 5.93 -2.26
C LEU A 61 -21.45 7.08 -1.32
N SER A 62 -20.74 7.31 -0.21
CA SER A 62 -21.09 8.38 0.73
C SER A 62 -20.77 9.76 0.14
N GLU A 63 -21.22 10.80 0.83
CA GLU A 63 -21.06 12.19 0.39
C GLU A 63 -19.58 12.58 0.18
N THR A 64 -19.38 13.53 -0.74
CA THR A 64 -18.05 14.02 -1.14
C THR A 64 -17.79 15.47 -0.76
N GLU A 65 -18.84 16.27 -0.46
CA GLU A 65 -18.74 17.71 -0.27
C GLU A 65 -18.44 18.13 1.18
N SER A 66 -18.91 17.37 2.16
CA SER A 66 -18.68 17.68 3.59
C SER A 66 -17.19 17.64 3.95
N ASP A 67 -16.74 18.60 4.78
CA ASP A 67 -15.36 18.61 5.29
C ASP A 67 -15.16 17.69 6.50
N THR A 68 -16.24 17.18 7.09
CA THR A 68 -16.20 16.45 8.34
C THR A 68 -16.78 15.04 8.26
N ARG A 69 -17.43 14.68 7.16
CA ARG A 69 -18.11 13.39 6.99
C ARG A 69 -17.90 12.85 5.57
N GLY A 70 -18.00 11.55 5.44
CA GLY A 70 -18.03 10.84 4.17
C GLY A 70 -16.65 10.61 3.54
N ILE A 71 -16.66 9.91 2.40
CA ILE A 71 -15.47 9.53 1.66
C ILE A 71 -14.69 10.74 1.15
N GLY A 72 -15.38 11.84 0.78
CA GLY A 72 -14.74 13.06 0.30
C GLY A 72 -13.88 13.72 1.37
N ALA A 73 -14.38 13.82 2.62
CA ALA A 73 -13.61 14.34 3.74
C ALA A 73 -12.36 13.50 4.03
N ALA A 74 -12.49 12.18 3.98
CA ALA A 74 -11.38 11.26 4.18
C ALA A 74 -10.31 11.40 3.09
N ARG A 75 -10.71 11.48 1.81
CA ARG A 75 -9.82 11.69 0.67
C ARG A 75 -9.01 12.98 0.82
N ARG A 76 -9.67 14.10 1.07
CA ARG A 76 -9.00 15.40 1.28
C ARG A 76 -8.03 15.37 2.44
N TRP A 77 -8.40 14.75 3.54
CA TRP A 77 -7.51 14.65 4.70
C TRP A 77 -6.26 13.80 4.39
N ILE A 78 -6.42 12.63 3.74
CA ILE A 78 -5.29 11.77 3.38
C ILE A 78 -4.35 12.47 2.39
N HIS A 79 -4.92 13.13 1.37
CA HIS A 79 -4.14 13.93 0.41
C HIS A 79 -3.30 14.97 1.15
N ALA A 80 -3.92 15.76 2.04
CA ALA A 80 -3.24 16.77 2.83
C ALA A 80 -2.15 16.18 3.77
N GLU A 81 -2.36 14.97 4.31
CA GLU A 81 -1.33 14.28 5.10
C GLU A 81 -0.13 13.88 4.25
N PHE A 82 -0.33 13.34 3.04
CA PHE A 82 0.76 13.05 2.13
C PHE A 82 1.51 14.31 1.71
N GLU A 83 0.82 15.41 1.42
CA GLU A 83 1.43 16.71 1.14
C GLU A 83 2.26 17.21 2.33
N ARG A 84 1.74 17.09 3.56
CA ARG A 84 2.45 17.47 4.78
C ARG A 84 3.71 16.63 4.99
N ILE A 85 3.65 15.34 4.71
CA ILE A 85 4.82 14.44 4.77
C ILE A 85 5.84 14.84 3.71
N SER A 86 5.38 15.11 2.48
CA SER A 86 6.24 15.58 1.38
C SER A 86 6.96 16.87 1.74
N ALA A 87 6.26 17.84 2.32
CA ALA A 87 6.87 19.09 2.78
C ALA A 87 7.96 18.87 3.84
N GLN A 88 7.78 17.91 4.76
CA GLN A 88 8.75 17.59 5.82
C GLN A 88 10.06 16.98 5.28
N CYS A 89 10.03 16.37 4.11
CA CYS A 89 11.21 15.83 3.45
C CYS A 89 11.73 16.71 2.29
N GLY A 90 11.24 17.94 2.19
CA GLY A 90 11.68 18.92 1.18
C GLY A 90 11.09 18.63 -0.22
N GLY A 91 9.86 18.13 -0.31
CA GLY A 91 9.18 17.81 -1.57
C GLY A 91 9.61 16.47 -2.17
N CYS A 92 9.97 15.51 -1.31
CA CYS A 92 10.50 14.22 -1.77
C CYS A 92 9.45 13.24 -2.28
N LEU A 93 8.16 13.51 -2.06
CA LEU A 93 7.04 12.69 -2.54
C LEU A 93 6.27 13.47 -3.61
N GLU A 94 5.98 12.79 -4.70
CA GLU A 94 4.98 13.23 -5.68
C GLU A 94 3.61 12.76 -5.19
N VAL A 95 2.71 13.70 -4.85
CA VAL A 95 1.36 13.38 -4.36
C VAL A 95 0.38 13.56 -5.51
N ILE A 96 -0.39 12.51 -5.80
CA ILE A 96 -1.38 12.51 -6.88
C ILE A 96 -2.67 11.81 -6.48
N ASP A 97 -3.77 12.24 -7.08
CA ASP A 97 -5.05 11.56 -7.03
C ASP A 97 -5.26 10.77 -8.33
N VAL A 98 -5.61 9.50 -8.20
CA VAL A 98 -5.84 8.60 -9.32
C VAL A 98 -7.26 8.05 -9.22
N GLY A 99 -8.10 8.35 -10.19
CA GLY A 99 -9.49 7.95 -10.14
C GLY A 99 -10.10 7.68 -11.52
N ASP A 100 -11.31 7.15 -11.46
CA ASP A 100 -12.21 6.97 -12.63
C ASP A 100 -13.66 6.98 -12.16
N THR A 101 -14.58 7.20 -13.10
CA THR A 101 -16.02 7.11 -12.86
C THR A 101 -16.49 5.68 -13.15
N ILE A 102 -16.99 5.01 -12.12
CA ILE A 102 -17.55 3.65 -12.21
C ILE A 102 -19.10 3.76 -12.18
N SER A 103 -19.77 2.93 -12.96
CA SER A 103 -21.24 2.84 -12.97
C SER A 103 -21.70 1.50 -13.52
N GLY A 104 -22.97 1.14 -13.23
CA GLY A 104 -23.61 -0.07 -13.74
C GLY A 104 -23.13 -1.37 -13.09
N GLU A 105 -22.37 -1.27 -12.02
CA GLU A 105 -21.93 -2.40 -11.21
C GLU A 105 -22.97 -2.70 -10.12
N GLU A 106 -23.01 -3.94 -9.63
CA GLU A 106 -23.96 -4.36 -8.59
C GLU A 106 -23.91 -3.46 -7.34
N ARG A 107 -22.69 -3.06 -6.94
CA ARG A 107 -22.46 -2.23 -5.74
C ARG A 107 -22.15 -0.77 -6.07
N ILE A 108 -22.13 -0.40 -7.34
CA ILE A 108 -22.00 0.98 -7.86
C ILE A 108 -22.94 1.14 -9.05
N PRO A 109 -24.27 1.20 -8.81
CA PRO A 109 -25.25 1.28 -9.89
C PRO A 109 -25.21 2.63 -10.63
N ASP A 110 -25.01 3.72 -9.90
CA ASP A 110 -24.98 5.08 -10.44
C ASP A 110 -23.54 5.58 -10.67
N PRO A 111 -23.31 6.52 -11.59
CA PRO A 111 -22.00 7.11 -11.83
C PRO A 111 -21.37 7.65 -10.54
N THR A 112 -20.26 7.06 -10.12
CA THR A 112 -19.56 7.38 -8.88
C THR A 112 -18.06 7.52 -9.15
N GLU A 113 -17.47 8.61 -8.70
CA GLU A 113 -16.02 8.80 -8.75
C GLU A 113 -15.32 7.96 -7.66
N VAL A 114 -14.52 7.00 -8.09
CA VAL A 114 -13.64 6.22 -7.22
C VAL A 114 -12.22 6.77 -7.34
N VAL A 115 -11.75 7.45 -6.28
CA VAL A 115 -10.47 8.18 -6.29
C VAL A 115 -9.59 7.67 -5.18
N SER A 116 -8.38 7.26 -5.53
CA SER A 116 -7.31 6.82 -4.61
C SER A 116 -6.22 7.88 -4.53
N MET A 117 -5.63 8.08 -3.36
CA MET A 117 -4.52 9.01 -3.15
C MET A 117 -3.21 8.25 -3.09
N LEU A 118 -2.24 8.71 -3.86
CA LEU A 118 -0.91 8.12 -3.93
C LEU A 118 0.16 9.14 -3.56
N ALA A 119 1.15 8.69 -2.79
CA ALA A 119 2.40 9.41 -2.60
C ALA A 119 3.55 8.56 -3.14
N ILE A 120 4.32 9.09 -4.08
CA ILE A 120 5.33 8.35 -4.83
C ILE A 120 6.71 8.87 -4.45
N GLN A 121 7.52 8.01 -3.86
CA GLN A 121 8.93 8.25 -3.58
C GLN A 121 9.76 7.62 -4.68
N ARG A 122 10.31 8.43 -5.60
CA ARG A 122 11.07 7.94 -6.75
C ARG A 122 12.37 7.25 -6.34
N GLY A 123 12.62 6.09 -6.94
CA GLY A 123 13.85 5.33 -6.76
C GLY A 123 15.08 6.06 -7.33
N THR A 124 16.25 5.86 -6.71
CA THR A 124 17.50 6.55 -7.10
C THR A 124 18.34 5.78 -8.11
N ALA A 125 18.14 4.49 -8.28
CA ALA A 125 18.96 3.64 -9.15
C ALA A 125 18.12 2.77 -10.10
N ASP A 126 16.95 2.34 -9.68
CA ASP A 126 16.03 1.49 -10.45
C ASP A 126 14.60 2.02 -10.25
N PRO A 127 14.28 3.21 -10.81
CA PRO A 127 13.01 3.89 -10.59
C PRO A 127 11.81 3.14 -11.18
N ASP A 128 12.03 2.22 -12.11
CA ASP A 128 10.98 1.40 -12.73
C ASP A 128 10.64 0.15 -11.91
N ARG A 129 11.38 -0.13 -10.85
CA ARG A 129 11.05 -1.17 -9.89
C ARG A 129 10.23 -0.58 -8.75
N TYR A 130 8.98 -1.04 -8.61
CA TYR A 130 8.02 -0.54 -7.65
C TYR A 130 7.88 -1.46 -6.45
N VAL A 131 7.74 -0.83 -5.27
CA VAL A 131 7.22 -1.46 -4.05
C VAL A 131 6.00 -0.65 -3.64
N ILE A 132 4.84 -1.30 -3.56
CA ILE A 132 3.58 -0.64 -3.19
C ILE A 132 3.21 -1.06 -1.78
N MET A 133 2.91 -0.09 -0.93
CA MET A 133 2.28 -0.28 0.36
C MET A 133 0.92 0.40 0.34
N SER A 134 -0.14 -0.33 0.65
CA SER A 134 -1.49 0.20 0.55
C SER A 134 -2.35 -0.07 1.79
N GLY A 135 -3.38 0.76 1.96
CA GLY A 135 -4.51 0.55 2.83
C GLY A 135 -5.77 1.09 2.15
N ASP A 136 -6.93 0.51 2.48
CA ASP A 136 -8.20 0.88 1.86
C ASP A 136 -8.89 1.95 2.69
N ILE A 137 -9.30 3.05 2.04
CA ILE A 137 -9.93 4.18 2.74
C ILE A 137 -11.39 3.98 3.01
N ASP A 138 -12.07 3.24 2.15
CA ASP A 138 -13.51 3.02 2.32
C ASP A 138 -13.81 2.07 3.48
N SER A 139 -15.04 2.15 3.94
CA SER A 139 -15.59 1.34 5.03
C SER A 139 -17.07 1.13 4.80
N ARG A 140 -17.65 0.07 5.35
CA ARG A 140 -19.07 -0.22 5.25
C ARG A 140 -19.64 -0.84 6.53
N VAL A 141 -20.95 -0.86 6.63
CA VAL A 141 -21.71 -1.73 7.53
C VAL A 141 -22.02 -3.06 6.83
N SER A 142 -22.75 -3.96 7.49
CA SER A 142 -23.10 -5.29 6.93
C SER A 142 -23.90 -5.20 5.63
N ASP A 143 -24.79 -4.21 5.52
CA ASP A 143 -25.44 -3.88 4.25
C ASP A 143 -24.48 -3.10 3.38
N VAL A 144 -24.04 -3.71 2.28
CA VAL A 144 -23.06 -3.14 1.35
C VAL A 144 -23.57 -1.93 0.55
N MET A 145 -24.87 -1.65 0.62
CA MET A 145 -25.51 -0.51 -0.04
C MET A 145 -25.93 0.58 0.94
N ASP A 146 -25.76 0.39 2.24
CA ASP A 146 -26.00 1.44 3.23
C ASP A 146 -24.79 2.37 3.35
N PHE A 147 -24.80 3.42 2.54
CA PHE A 147 -23.77 4.46 2.52
C PHE A 147 -24.06 5.64 3.45
N THR A 148 -25.14 5.58 4.25
CA THR A 148 -25.60 6.66 5.11
C THR A 148 -25.30 6.42 6.59
N SER A 149 -25.40 5.18 7.04
CA SER A 149 -25.11 4.80 8.43
C SER A 149 -23.64 4.98 8.78
N ASP A 150 -23.37 5.23 10.06
CA ASP A 150 -21.99 5.29 10.53
C ASP A 150 -21.31 3.93 10.36
N SER A 151 -20.19 3.95 9.67
CA SER A 151 -19.30 2.82 9.44
C SER A 151 -17.87 3.22 9.79
N PRO A 152 -17.51 3.23 11.09
CA PRO A 152 -16.24 3.78 11.56
C PRO A 152 -15.02 3.05 10.98
N GLY A 153 -15.14 1.75 10.64
CA GLY A 153 -14.12 0.98 9.92
C GLY A 153 -12.71 1.16 10.49
N ALA A 154 -12.55 1.12 11.84
CA ALA A 154 -11.25 1.32 12.47
C ALA A 154 -10.29 0.20 12.11
N ASN A 155 -10.79 -1.05 12.17
CA ASN A 155 -10.02 -2.25 11.86
C ASN A 155 -10.11 -2.62 10.37
N ASP A 156 -11.15 -2.18 9.66
CA ASP A 156 -11.35 -2.38 8.24
C ASP A 156 -11.74 -1.05 7.57
N ASN A 157 -10.80 -0.29 6.92
CA ASN A 157 -9.36 -0.56 6.97
C ASN A 157 -8.59 0.74 7.35
N ALA A 158 -9.08 1.52 8.34
CA ALA A 158 -8.40 2.74 8.78
C ALA A 158 -6.96 2.44 9.29
N TYR A 159 -6.72 1.29 9.93
CA TYR A 159 -5.38 0.94 10.39
C TYR A 159 -4.41 0.69 9.22
N GLY A 160 -4.86 0.14 8.11
CA GLY A 160 -4.04 -0.05 6.91
C GLY A 160 -3.61 1.30 6.31
N VAL A 161 -4.54 2.26 6.23
CA VAL A 161 -4.24 3.63 5.80
C VAL A 161 -3.27 4.30 6.77
N ALA A 162 -3.51 4.20 8.09
CA ALA A 162 -2.63 4.76 9.11
C ALA A 162 -1.22 4.16 9.06
N GLY A 163 -1.11 2.84 8.83
CA GLY A 163 0.16 2.17 8.61
C GLY A 163 0.89 2.67 7.36
N THR A 164 0.16 2.92 6.28
CA THR A 164 0.69 3.47 5.02
C THR A 164 1.20 4.90 5.21
N LEU A 165 0.45 5.75 5.91
CA LEU A 165 0.88 7.10 6.27
C LEU A 165 2.12 7.09 7.16
N GLU A 166 2.16 6.21 8.16
CA GLU A 166 3.31 6.07 9.05
C GLU A 166 4.56 5.59 8.30
N ALA A 167 4.41 4.64 7.39
CA ALA A 167 5.49 4.21 6.51
C ALA A 167 6.02 5.37 5.66
N ALA A 168 5.14 6.18 5.07
CA ALA A 168 5.53 7.36 4.32
C ALA A 168 6.32 8.36 5.19
N ARG A 169 5.89 8.62 6.43
CA ARG A 169 6.59 9.51 7.40
C ARG A 169 8.00 9.05 7.73
N ILE A 170 8.21 7.75 7.76
CA ILE A 170 9.49 7.15 8.13
C ILE A 170 10.40 7.00 6.91
N LEU A 171 9.91 6.31 5.87
CA LEU A 171 10.72 5.92 4.72
C LEU A 171 11.08 7.10 3.82
N SER A 172 10.24 8.16 3.75
CA SER A 172 10.55 9.37 2.99
C SER A 172 11.84 10.09 3.41
N LYS A 173 12.32 9.83 4.63
CA LYS A 173 13.59 10.36 5.16
C LYS A 173 14.83 9.64 4.61
N HIS A 174 14.64 8.55 3.90
CA HIS A 174 15.69 7.70 3.36
C HIS A 174 15.64 7.65 1.83
N LYS A 175 16.75 7.22 1.21
CA LYS A 175 16.83 7.00 -0.23
C LYS A 175 16.84 5.50 -0.51
N PHE A 176 16.05 5.07 -1.48
CA PHE A 176 15.95 3.67 -1.89
C PHE A 176 16.28 3.51 -3.37
N PRO A 177 16.83 2.36 -3.79
CA PRO A 177 17.09 2.11 -5.21
C PRO A 177 15.81 2.09 -6.05
N GLY A 178 14.77 1.39 -5.59
CA GLY A 178 13.47 1.30 -6.24
C GLY A 178 12.51 2.38 -5.78
N THR A 179 11.45 2.60 -6.55
CA THR A 179 10.35 3.51 -6.23
C THR A 179 9.44 2.89 -5.18
N ILE A 180 9.04 3.67 -4.17
CA ILE A 180 8.02 3.27 -3.20
C ILE A 180 6.75 4.08 -3.47
N VAL A 181 5.62 3.39 -3.55
CA VAL A 181 4.29 3.98 -3.68
C VAL A 181 3.51 3.71 -2.41
N TYR A 182 3.12 4.77 -1.72
CA TYR A 182 2.21 4.74 -0.57
C TYR A 182 0.81 5.03 -1.11
N ALA A 183 -0.10 4.05 -1.04
CA ALA A 183 -1.39 4.12 -1.67
C ALA A 183 -2.53 4.02 -0.64
N ALA A 184 -3.43 5.00 -0.66
CA ALA A 184 -4.71 4.92 0.01
C ALA A 184 -5.78 4.63 -1.07
N LEU A 185 -6.21 3.38 -1.14
CA LEU A 185 -7.08 2.88 -2.20
C LEU A 185 -8.56 3.09 -1.82
N SER A 186 -9.41 3.35 -2.81
CA SER A 186 -10.84 3.57 -2.65
C SER A 186 -11.64 2.51 -3.40
N GLY A 187 -12.87 2.22 -2.96
CA GLY A 187 -13.75 1.29 -3.64
C GLY A 187 -13.35 -0.18 -3.50
N GLU A 188 -12.67 -0.52 -2.42
CA GLU A 188 -12.36 -1.92 -2.08
C GLU A 188 -13.63 -2.69 -1.80
N GLU A 189 -14.47 -2.16 -0.91
CA GLU A 189 -15.72 -2.75 -0.43
C GLU A 189 -16.77 -2.95 -1.53
N GLN A 190 -16.68 -2.17 -2.60
CA GLN A 190 -17.56 -2.26 -3.76
C GLN A 190 -17.01 -3.16 -4.87
N GLY A 191 -15.79 -3.68 -4.76
CA GLY A 191 -15.22 -4.63 -5.73
C GLY A 191 -13.81 -4.34 -6.18
N LEU A 192 -12.95 -3.82 -5.29
CA LEU A 192 -11.52 -3.57 -5.52
C LEU A 192 -11.25 -2.54 -6.65
N PHE A 193 -12.17 -1.57 -6.86
CA PHE A 193 -12.07 -0.68 -8.02
C PHE A 193 -10.85 0.23 -7.96
N GLY A 194 -10.51 0.79 -6.80
CA GLY A 194 -9.34 1.66 -6.66
C GLY A 194 -8.04 0.96 -7.02
N GLY A 195 -7.85 -0.28 -6.55
CA GLY A 195 -6.70 -1.10 -6.93
C GLY A 195 -6.65 -1.39 -8.43
N LYS A 196 -7.79 -1.72 -9.06
CA LYS A 196 -7.88 -1.95 -10.51
C LYS A 196 -7.54 -0.69 -11.31
N ILE A 197 -8.04 0.48 -10.88
CA ILE A 197 -7.78 1.77 -11.53
C ILE A 197 -6.30 2.12 -11.45
N VAL A 198 -5.70 2.00 -10.26
CA VAL A 198 -4.27 2.31 -10.05
C VAL A 198 -3.38 1.37 -10.86
N ALA A 199 -3.73 0.07 -10.95
CA ALA A 199 -2.95 -0.90 -11.71
C ALA A 199 -3.02 -0.71 -13.22
N ALA A 200 -4.02 0.03 -13.72
CA ALA A 200 -4.22 0.31 -15.15
C ALA A 200 -3.53 1.60 -15.62
N LYS A 201 -3.00 2.42 -14.71
CA LYS A 201 -2.31 3.69 -14.99
C LYS A 201 -0.79 3.54 -15.01
#